data_6abbb23fdc721cb1a60181ae3f0251d1
#
_entry.id   6abbb23fdc721cb1a60181ae3f0251d1
#
_cell.length_a   1.000
_cell.length_b   1.000
_cell.length_c   1.000
_cell.angle_alpha   90.00
_cell.angle_beta   90.00
_cell.angle_gamma   90.00
#
_symmetry.space_group_name_H-M   'P 1'
#
loop_
_entity.id
_entity.type
_entity.pdbx_description
1 polymer ?
#
loop_
_entity_poly.entity_id
_entity_poly.type
_entity_poly.pdbx_seq_one_letter_code
_entity_poly.pdbx_strand_id
1 'polypeptide(L)'
;LTHIHEDLAESIQKQVRSEKMKVDLTTNVSHDLKTPLTSIIGYIDLLKKMELSDEARDYVDILAQKSERLKAMIQDVFEVSKATSGNADMRIEQLDICKLLIQTLGDMEDKIERSGRTIKRNMPEEGIYVMADGHKLYRIYQNILENALKYSLEGTRIYVDVTVERNQVQTVVKNISSYEMNFTEETITERFTRGDVSRTTEGHGLGLAIVKSFSEACGGRFHIDIDGDLFKAILTFPCVEYEEAEGTEDPKVKVSLGKTVD
;
A
#
# COMPACT_ATOMS: atom_id res chain seq x y z
N LEU A 1 -12.90 -10.30 -43.08
CA LEU A 1 -12.75 -10.84 -41.73
C LEU A 1 -11.28 -11.14 -41.37
N THR A 2 -10.48 -11.72 -42.29
CA THR A 2 -9.05 -12.04 -42.09
C THR A 2 -8.20 -10.79 -41.79
N HIS A 3 -8.36 -9.70 -42.51
CA HIS A 3 -7.61 -8.46 -42.31
C HIS A 3 -7.86 -7.83 -40.92
N ILE A 4 -9.10 -7.87 -40.42
CA ILE A 4 -9.43 -7.33 -39.08
C ILE A 4 -8.75 -8.15 -37.98
N HIS A 5 -8.63 -9.46 -38.15
CA HIS A 5 -7.92 -10.32 -37.19
C HIS A 5 -6.40 -10.10 -37.21
N GLU A 6 -5.82 -9.84 -38.39
CA GLU A 6 -4.39 -9.54 -38.53
C GLU A 6 -4.06 -8.16 -37.95
N ASP A 7 -4.85 -7.14 -38.24
CA ASP A 7 -4.69 -5.78 -37.66
C ASP A 7 -4.86 -5.76 -36.15
N LEU A 8 -5.83 -6.55 -35.63
CA LEU A 8 -6.04 -6.69 -34.19
C LEU A 8 -4.87 -7.41 -33.50
N ALA A 9 -4.38 -8.49 -34.08
CA ALA A 9 -3.23 -9.23 -33.60
C ALA A 9 -1.96 -8.37 -33.56
N GLU A 10 -1.71 -7.59 -34.64
CA GLU A 10 -0.58 -6.67 -34.69
C GLU A 10 -0.70 -5.55 -33.63
N SER A 11 -1.89 -4.99 -33.46
CA SER A 11 -2.15 -3.97 -32.43
C SER A 11 -1.93 -4.51 -31.01
N ILE A 12 -2.42 -5.72 -30.72
CA ILE A 12 -2.20 -6.39 -29.43
C ILE A 12 -0.70 -6.65 -29.23
N GLN A 13 -0.01 -7.16 -30.24
CA GLN A 13 1.42 -7.46 -30.15
C GLN A 13 2.26 -6.20 -29.94
N LYS A 14 1.88 -5.09 -30.55
CA LYS A 14 2.53 -3.78 -30.38
C LYS A 14 2.29 -3.22 -28.97
N GLN A 15 1.09 -3.40 -28.43
CA GLN A 15 0.74 -2.99 -27.09
C GLN A 15 1.48 -3.82 -26.03
N VAL A 16 1.52 -5.15 -26.16
CA VAL A 16 2.29 -6.05 -25.30
C VAL A 16 3.79 -5.72 -25.33
N ARG A 17 4.34 -5.44 -26.51
CA ARG A 17 5.75 -5.04 -26.65
C ARG A 17 6.03 -3.70 -26.01
N SER A 18 5.12 -2.73 -26.13
CA SER A 18 5.23 -1.42 -25.45
C SER A 18 5.20 -1.54 -23.93
N GLU A 19 4.29 -2.35 -23.41
CA GLU A 19 4.20 -2.60 -21.94
C GLU A 19 5.46 -3.32 -21.44
N LYS A 20 5.94 -4.35 -22.14
CA LYS A 20 7.17 -5.06 -21.78
C LYS A 20 8.38 -4.12 -21.82
N MET A 21 8.48 -3.26 -22.81
CA MET A 21 9.57 -2.27 -22.92
C MET A 21 9.53 -1.26 -21.76
N LYS A 22 8.33 -0.81 -21.33
CA LYS A 22 8.19 0.07 -20.15
C LYS A 22 8.70 -0.60 -18.89
N VAL A 23 8.44 -1.90 -18.71
CA VAL A 23 8.89 -2.68 -17.55
C VAL A 23 10.39 -2.87 -17.56
N ASP A 24 10.96 -3.29 -18.71
CA ASP A 24 12.40 -3.52 -18.87
C ASP A 24 13.18 -2.22 -18.65
N LEU A 25 12.68 -1.08 -19.19
CA LEU A 25 13.25 0.24 -18.92
C LEU A 25 13.18 0.61 -17.44
N THR A 26 12.02 0.41 -16.78
CA THR A 26 11.85 0.74 -15.37
C THR A 26 12.75 -0.14 -14.50
N THR A 27 12.91 -1.42 -14.84
CA THR A 27 13.81 -2.36 -14.13
C THR A 27 15.26 -1.94 -14.23
N ASN A 28 15.75 -1.67 -15.43
CA ASN A 28 17.13 -1.27 -15.67
C ASN A 28 17.44 0.10 -15.02
N VAL A 29 16.55 1.08 -15.22
CA VAL A 29 16.69 2.42 -14.61
C VAL A 29 16.68 2.34 -13.09
N SER A 30 15.84 1.49 -12.48
CA SER A 30 15.81 1.34 -11.02
C SER A 30 17.11 0.75 -10.47
N HIS A 31 17.69 -0.25 -11.15
CA HIS A 31 19.00 -0.80 -10.77
C HIS A 31 20.10 0.26 -10.89
N ASP A 32 20.10 1.00 -11.99
CA ASP A 32 21.12 2.03 -12.28
C ASP A 32 20.99 3.25 -11.34
N LEU A 33 19.80 3.51 -10.81
CA LEU A 33 19.57 4.54 -9.77
C LEU A 33 19.91 4.03 -8.36
N LYS A 34 19.70 2.73 -8.08
CA LYS A 34 19.98 2.15 -6.75
C LYS A 34 21.47 2.18 -6.41
N THR A 35 22.35 1.92 -7.38
CA THR A 35 23.79 1.87 -7.17
C THR A 35 24.37 3.21 -6.69
N PRO A 36 24.21 4.34 -7.42
CA PRO A 36 24.73 5.63 -6.96
C PRO A 36 24.07 6.10 -5.65
N LEU A 37 22.79 5.79 -5.46
CA LEU A 37 22.10 6.17 -4.22
C LEU A 37 22.62 5.39 -3.00
N THR A 38 22.92 4.11 -3.15
CA THR A 38 23.57 3.32 -2.09
C THR A 38 24.93 3.92 -1.71
N SER A 39 25.69 4.38 -2.69
CA SER A 39 26.97 5.06 -2.44
C SER A 39 26.78 6.38 -1.68
N ILE A 40 25.80 7.21 -2.07
CA ILE A 40 25.46 8.46 -1.38
C ILE A 40 25.12 8.20 0.09
N ILE A 41 24.23 7.21 0.34
CA ILE A 41 23.85 6.82 1.72
C ILE A 41 25.08 6.36 2.50
N GLY A 42 25.94 5.54 1.89
CA GLY A 42 27.19 5.08 2.52
C GLY A 42 28.12 6.23 2.91
N TYR A 43 28.27 7.26 2.07
CA TYR A 43 29.04 8.45 2.42
C TYR A 43 28.39 9.29 3.52
N ILE A 44 27.07 9.39 3.53
CA ILE A 44 26.34 10.06 4.61
C ILE A 44 26.55 9.34 5.94
N ASP A 45 26.52 8.00 5.95
CA ASP A 45 26.78 7.20 7.15
C ASP A 45 28.22 7.34 7.66
N LEU A 46 29.18 7.52 6.75
CA LEU A 46 30.56 7.84 7.13
C LEU A 46 30.69 9.24 7.73
N LEU A 47 30.02 10.25 7.13
CA LEU A 47 30.00 11.61 7.65
C LEU A 47 29.39 11.67 9.06
N LYS A 48 28.32 10.92 9.33
CA LYS A 48 27.70 10.83 10.67
C LYS A 48 28.65 10.32 11.76
N LYS A 49 29.68 9.56 11.39
CA LYS A 49 30.69 9.03 12.32
C LYS A 49 31.88 9.98 12.56
N MET A 50 31.94 11.08 11.82
CA MET A 50 32.99 12.08 11.96
C MET A 50 32.61 13.14 13.00
N GLU A 51 33.62 13.82 13.54
CA GLU A 51 33.39 15.04 14.32
C GLU A 51 32.96 16.18 13.39
N LEU A 52 31.70 16.57 13.49
CA LEU A 52 31.10 17.63 12.69
C LEU A 52 30.69 18.80 13.60
N SER A 53 30.72 20.01 13.06
CA SER A 53 30.04 21.13 13.71
C SER A 53 28.52 20.87 13.78
N ASP A 54 27.81 21.49 14.70
CA ASP A 54 26.37 21.31 14.88
C ASP A 54 25.62 21.62 13.58
N GLU A 55 25.97 22.70 12.89
CA GLU A 55 25.39 23.06 11.59
C GLU A 55 25.65 22.00 10.51
N ALA A 56 26.87 21.45 10.45
CA ALA A 56 27.20 20.40 9.48
C ALA A 56 26.45 19.08 9.80
N ARG A 57 26.22 18.79 11.08
CA ARG A 57 25.44 17.61 11.52
C ARG A 57 24.00 17.74 11.08
N ASP A 58 23.37 18.91 11.24
CA ASP A 58 22.02 19.17 10.77
C ASP A 58 21.88 18.94 9.25
N TYR A 59 22.83 19.43 8.46
CA TYR A 59 22.83 19.19 7.01
C TYR A 59 22.98 17.70 6.65
N VAL A 60 23.84 16.98 7.34
CA VAL A 60 24.02 15.53 7.14
C VAL A 60 22.75 14.76 7.50
N ASP A 61 22.03 15.14 8.55
CA ASP A 61 20.76 14.52 8.94
C ASP A 61 19.66 14.80 7.91
N ILE A 62 19.58 16.00 7.38
CA ILE A 62 18.66 16.35 6.28
C ILE A 62 19.00 15.53 5.03
N LEU A 63 20.29 15.42 4.66
CA LEU A 63 20.72 14.62 3.51
C LEU A 63 20.39 13.13 3.70
N ALA A 64 20.60 12.59 4.89
CA ALA A 64 20.22 11.21 5.23
C ALA A 64 18.73 10.97 5.02
N GLN A 65 17.89 11.83 5.59
CA GLN A 65 16.45 11.74 5.45
C GLN A 65 16.00 11.82 3.98
N LYS A 66 16.56 12.76 3.21
CA LYS A 66 16.20 12.94 1.78
C LYS A 66 16.67 11.75 0.94
N SER A 67 17.84 11.18 1.23
CA SER A 67 18.39 10.03 0.50
C SER A 67 17.60 8.74 0.78
N GLU A 68 17.23 8.44 2.03
CA GLU A 68 16.36 7.30 2.36
C GLU A 68 14.98 7.46 1.73
N ARG A 69 14.44 8.67 1.72
CA ARG A 69 13.18 8.97 1.04
C ARG A 69 13.25 8.71 -0.47
N LEU A 70 14.35 9.11 -1.12
CA LEU A 70 14.56 8.87 -2.56
C LEU A 70 14.68 7.36 -2.84
N LYS A 71 15.38 6.62 -1.98
CA LYS A 71 15.50 5.16 -2.05
C LYS A 71 14.14 4.47 -1.98
N ALA A 72 13.31 4.85 -1.03
CA ALA A 72 11.96 4.33 -0.90
C ALA A 72 11.11 4.62 -2.16
N MET A 73 11.20 5.85 -2.70
CA MET A 73 10.48 6.25 -3.93
C MET A 73 10.89 5.41 -5.13
N ILE A 74 12.19 5.21 -5.35
CA ILE A 74 12.70 4.38 -6.45
C ILE A 74 12.18 2.94 -6.31
N GLN A 75 12.19 2.40 -5.10
CA GLN A 75 11.68 1.07 -4.81
C GLN A 75 10.17 0.96 -5.08
N ASP A 76 9.40 1.96 -4.66
CA ASP A 76 7.95 2.01 -4.88
C ASP A 76 7.59 2.04 -6.38
N VAL A 77 8.27 2.88 -7.17
CA VAL A 77 8.10 2.94 -8.64
C VAL A 77 8.36 1.58 -9.29
N PHE A 78 9.42 0.92 -8.86
CA PHE A 78 9.81 -0.37 -9.36
C PHE A 78 8.79 -1.48 -9.02
N GLU A 79 8.34 -1.53 -7.75
CA GLU A 79 7.35 -2.51 -7.31
C GLU A 79 6.00 -2.32 -8.02
N VAL A 80 5.54 -1.07 -8.17
CA VAL A 80 4.31 -0.77 -8.94
C VAL A 80 4.47 -1.18 -10.41
N SER A 81 5.64 -0.94 -11.00
CA SER A 81 5.88 -1.35 -12.39
C SER A 81 5.84 -2.87 -12.57
N LYS A 82 6.44 -3.62 -11.64
CA LYS A 82 6.39 -5.10 -11.63
C LYS A 82 4.97 -5.63 -11.42
N ALA A 83 4.23 -5.06 -10.47
CA ALA A 83 2.86 -5.47 -10.19
C ALA A 83 1.93 -5.25 -11.39
N THR A 84 2.04 -4.08 -12.04
CA THR A 84 1.21 -3.74 -13.21
C THR A 84 1.52 -4.61 -14.44
N SER A 85 2.75 -5.12 -14.56
CA SER A 85 3.16 -5.97 -15.70
C SER A 85 2.88 -7.46 -15.51
N GLY A 86 2.30 -7.87 -14.39
CA GLY A 86 2.08 -9.28 -14.06
C GLY A 86 3.35 -10.07 -13.73
N ASN A 87 4.51 -9.39 -13.62
CA ASN A 87 5.81 -10.01 -13.33
C ASN A 87 6.20 -9.89 -11.84
N ALA A 88 5.25 -9.58 -10.96
CA ALA A 88 5.52 -9.54 -9.53
C ALA A 88 5.74 -10.96 -9.00
N ASP A 89 6.88 -11.17 -8.32
CA ASP A 89 7.08 -12.38 -7.52
C ASP A 89 6.10 -12.30 -6.33
N MET A 90 5.00 -13.03 -6.43
CA MET A 90 3.95 -13.06 -5.41
C MET A 90 4.09 -14.33 -4.55
N ARG A 91 4.12 -14.15 -3.25
CA ARG A 91 4.02 -15.25 -2.27
C ARG A 91 2.62 -15.28 -1.72
N ILE A 92 1.73 -15.93 -2.46
CA ILE A 92 0.32 -16.04 -2.05
C ILE A 92 0.22 -17.08 -0.95
N GLU A 93 -0.27 -16.65 0.20
CA GLU A 93 -0.51 -17.48 1.39
C GLU A 93 -1.85 -17.12 2.04
N GLN A 94 -2.34 -18.00 2.90
CA GLN A 94 -3.54 -17.71 3.66
C GLN A 94 -3.23 -16.75 4.80
N LEU A 95 -3.92 -15.62 4.84
CA LEU A 95 -3.69 -14.54 5.78
C LEU A 95 -4.96 -14.10 6.50
N ASP A 96 -4.84 -13.87 7.79
CA ASP A 96 -5.88 -13.23 8.60
C ASP A 96 -5.77 -11.69 8.45
N ILE A 97 -6.74 -11.11 7.73
CA ILE A 97 -6.78 -9.65 7.49
C ILE A 97 -6.84 -8.84 8.77
N CYS A 98 -7.62 -9.31 9.76
CA CYS A 98 -7.79 -8.58 11.03
C CYS A 98 -6.48 -8.54 11.82
N LYS A 99 -5.75 -9.67 11.88
CA LYS A 99 -4.43 -9.72 12.54
C LYS A 99 -3.41 -8.85 11.83
N LEU A 100 -3.33 -8.91 10.51
CA LEU A 100 -2.41 -8.09 9.72
C LEU A 100 -2.69 -6.61 9.90
N LEU A 101 -3.96 -6.21 9.92
CA LEU A 101 -4.36 -4.82 10.12
C LEU A 101 -4.03 -4.33 11.55
N ILE A 102 -4.24 -5.16 12.56
CA ILE A 102 -3.86 -4.87 13.96
C ILE A 102 -2.33 -4.69 14.06
N GLN A 103 -1.56 -5.59 13.43
CA GLN A 103 -0.11 -5.48 13.39
C GLN A 103 0.33 -4.18 12.71
N THR A 104 -0.24 -3.85 11.54
CA THR A 104 0.08 -2.61 10.82
C THR A 104 -0.20 -1.37 11.67
N LEU A 105 -1.32 -1.35 12.40
CA LEU A 105 -1.66 -0.25 13.31
C LEU A 105 -0.69 -0.16 14.48
N GLY A 106 -0.24 -1.30 15.04
CA GLY A 106 0.78 -1.35 16.09
C GLY A 106 2.13 -0.79 15.62
N ASP A 107 2.58 -1.19 14.44
CA ASP A 107 3.84 -0.70 13.83
C ASP A 107 3.78 0.82 13.54
N MET A 108 2.58 1.39 13.44
CA MET A 108 2.36 2.82 13.19
C MET A 108 2.02 3.63 14.44
N GLU A 109 2.03 3.04 15.64
CA GLU A 109 1.58 3.68 16.89
C GLU A 109 2.23 5.04 17.12
N ASP A 110 3.54 5.15 17.03
CA ASP A 110 4.28 6.41 17.16
C ASP A 110 3.82 7.48 16.15
N LYS A 111 3.50 7.09 14.91
CA LYS A 111 3.01 8.02 13.88
C LYS A 111 1.58 8.48 14.19
N ILE A 112 0.76 7.56 14.67
CA ILE A 112 -0.63 7.83 15.05
C ILE A 112 -0.64 8.83 16.22
N GLU A 113 0.14 8.59 17.28
CA GLU A 113 0.24 9.48 18.43
C GLU A 113 0.72 10.88 18.05
N ARG A 114 1.81 10.97 17.27
CA ARG A 114 2.35 12.26 16.80
C ARG A 114 1.38 13.03 15.89
N SER A 115 0.49 12.33 15.22
CA SER A 115 -0.52 12.96 14.36
C SER A 115 -1.63 13.67 15.13
N GLY A 116 -1.81 13.36 16.42
CA GLY A 116 -2.91 13.86 17.25
C GLY A 116 -4.31 13.35 16.83
N ARG A 117 -4.37 12.35 15.95
CA ARG A 117 -5.63 11.78 15.44
C ARG A 117 -5.97 10.49 16.20
N THR A 118 -7.27 10.22 16.33
CA THR A 118 -7.74 8.99 16.97
C THR A 118 -8.24 8.01 15.94
N ILE A 119 -7.73 6.78 15.98
CA ILE A 119 -8.24 5.68 15.12
C ILE A 119 -9.32 4.92 15.89
N LYS A 120 -10.49 4.76 15.25
CA LYS A 120 -11.60 3.93 15.71
C LYS A 120 -11.68 2.69 14.84
N ARG A 121 -11.62 1.51 15.48
CA ARG A 121 -11.66 0.21 14.80
C ARG A 121 -13.01 -0.45 15.03
N ASN A 122 -13.59 -0.99 13.97
CA ASN A 122 -14.76 -1.85 14.02
C ASN A 122 -14.46 -3.09 13.15
N MET A 123 -14.04 -4.15 13.80
CA MET A 123 -13.57 -5.39 13.15
C MET A 123 -14.18 -6.59 13.87
N PRO A 124 -14.51 -7.66 13.15
CA PRO A 124 -14.92 -8.92 13.77
C PRO A 124 -13.84 -9.47 14.71
N GLU A 125 -14.27 -10.15 15.76
CA GLU A 125 -13.37 -10.87 16.68
C GLU A 125 -12.82 -12.16 16.06
N GLU A 126 -13.60 -12.76 15.14
CA GLU A 126 -13.21 -13.94 14.40
C GLU A 126 -12.23 -13.59 13.27
N GLY A 127 -11.24 -14.47 13.04
CA GLY A 127 -10.28 -14.30 11.95
C GLY A 127 -10.97 -14.36 10.58
N ILE A 128 -10.63 -13.43 9.70
CA ILE A 128 -11.11 -13.39 8.31
C ILE A 128 -9.93 -13.67 7.40
N TYR A 129 -10.03 -14.78 6.65
CA TYR A 129 -8.91 -15.28 5.84
C TYR A 129 -9.08 -14.97 4.37
N VAL A 130 -7.95 -14.60 3.74
CA VAL A 130 -7.84 -14.34 2.30
C VAL A 130 -6.56 -14.97 1.76
N MET A 131 -6.51 -15.20 0.45
CA MET A 131 -5.27 -15.60 -0.24
C MET A 131 -4.59 -14.35 -0.78
N ALA A 132 -3.44 -13.96 -0.20
CA ALA A 132 -2.71 -12.76 -0.61
C ALA A 132 -1.21 -12.89 -0.27
N ASP A 133 -0.39 -11.96 -0.79
CA ASP A 133 0.99 -11.77 -0.35
C ASP A 133 1.01 -10.86 0.89
N GLY A 134 1.50 -11.38 2.02
CA GLY A 134 1.48 -10.69 3.31
C GLY A 134 2.25 -9.36 3.29
N HIS A 135 3.40 -9.30 2.60
CA HIS A 135 4.17 -8.08 2.48
C HIS A 135 3.45 -7.02 1.63
N LYS A 136 2.81 -7.45 0.54
CA LYS A 136 2.04 -6.53 -0.32
C LYS A 136 0.80 -6.01 0.40
N LEU A 137 0.07 -6.89 1.09
CA LEU A 137 -1.11 -6.52 1.85
C LEU A 137 -0.77 -5.58 3.03
N TYR A 138 0.34 -5.82 3.73
CA TYR A 138 0.87 -4.89 4.73
C TYR A 138 1.15 -3.50 4.13
N ARG A 139 1.82 -3.44 2.97
CA ARG A 139 2.11 -2.18 2.26
C ARG A 139 0.84 -1.45 1.81
N ILE A 140 -0.21 -2.19 1.41
CA ILE A 140 -1.52 -1.62 1.08
C ILE A 140 -2.07 -0.89 2.31
N TYR A 141 -2.18 -1.58 3.45
CA TYR A 141 -2.71 -0.98 4.68
C TYR A 141 -1.87 0.18 5.18
N GLN A 142 -0.55 0.05 5.16
CA GLN A 142 0.36 1.13 5.53
C GLN A 142 0.12 2.39 4.69
N ASN A 143 0.03 2.27 3.36
CA ASN A 143 -0.20 3.42 2.48
C ASN A 143 -1.56 4.08 2.71
N ILE A 144 -2.62 3.29 2.92
CA ILE A 144 -3.97 3.84 3.19
C ILE A 144 -3.99 4.57 4.53
N LEU A 145 -3.41 3.98 5.58
CA LEU A 145 -3.36 4.58 6.91
C LEU A 145 -2.47 5.83 6.94
N GLU A 146 -1.31 5.81 6.28
CA GLU A 146 -0.44 6.98 6.15
C GLU A 146 -1.15 8.13 5.41
N ASN A 147 -1.90 7.83 4.35
CA ASN A 147 -2.72 8.82 3.66
C ASN A 147 -3.81 9.39 4.58
N ALA A 148 -4.52 8.53 5.31
CA ALA A 148 -5.54 8.97 6.25
C ALA A 148 -4.95 9.86 7.35
N LEU A 149 -3.82 9.46 7.97
CA LEU A 149 -3.13 10.27 8.98
C LEU A 149 -2.68 11.63 8.45
N LYS A 150 -2.21 11.65 7.21
CA LYS A 150 -1.62 12.84 6.58
C LYS A 150 -2.66 13.87 6.16
N TYR A 151 -3.77 13.39 5.58
CA TYR A 151 -4.76 14.25 4.93
C TYR A 151 -6.03 14.47 5.75
N SER A 152 -6.14 13.88 6.95
CA SER A 152 -7.27 14.14 7.83
C SER A 152 -7.22 15.54 8.42
N LEU A 153 -8.38 16.15 8.55
CA LEU A 153 -8.58 17.37 9.32
C LEU A 153 -8.19 17.13 10.80
N GLU A 154 -7.51 18.09 11.40
CA GLU A 154 -7.11 18.02 12.81
C GLU A 154 -8.30 17.86 13.74
N GLY A 155 -8.12 17.12 14.82
CA GLY A 155 -9.17 16.84 15.80
C GLY A 155 -10.27 15.88 15.33
N THR A 156 -10.20 15.37 14.09
CA THR A 156 -11.14 14.37 13.59
C THR A 156 -10.66 12.94 13.86
N ARG A 157 -11.55 11.98 13.62
CA ARG A 157 -11.27 10.55 13.79
C ARG A 157 -11.07 9.88 12.45
N ILE A 158 -10.20 8.86 12.44
CA ILE A 158 -10.06 7.92 11.33
C ILE A 158 -10.79 6.63 11.72
N TYR A 159 -11.67 6.14 10.86
CA TYR A 159 -12.41 4.91 11.10
C TYR A 159 -11.85 3.80 10.21
N VAL A 160 -11.66 2.63 10.80
CA VAL A 160 -11.21 1.42 10.12
C VAL A 160 -12.25 0.33 10.37
N ASP A 161 -13.06 0.07 9.37
CA ASP A 161 -14.14 -0.91 9.45
C ASP A 161 -13.79 -2.14 8.60
N VAL A 162 -14.00 -3.34 9.13
CA VAL A 162 -13.88 -4.60 8.41
C VAL A 162 -15.22 -5.33 8.47
N THR A 163 -15.79 -5.64 7.32
CA THR A 163 -17.07 -6.35 7.21
C THR A 163 -16.97 -7.48 6.21
N VAL A 164 -17.79 -8.52 6.37
CA VAL A 164 -17.89 -9.63 5.43
C VAL A 164 -19.29 -9.68 4.87
N GLU A 165 -19.39 -9.62 3.54
CA GLU A 165 -20.64 -9.78 2.81
C GLU A 165 -20.42 -10.67 1.59
N ARG A 166 -21.33 -11.64 1.38
CA ARG A 166 -21.33 -12.51 0.18
C ARG A 166 -19.98 -13.14 -0.15
N ASN A 167 -19.30 -13.69 0.87
CA ASN A 167 -17.99 -14.31 0.77
C ASN A 167 -16.88 -13.33 0.29
N GLN A 168 -17.04 -12.04 0.57
CA GLN A 168 -16.02 -11.02 0.36
C GLN A 168 -15.81 -10.25 1.64
N VAL A 169 -14.55 -10.04 2.02
CA VAL A 169 -14.19 -9.11 3.08
C VAL A 169 -13.98 -7.73 2.46
N GLN A 170 -14.56 -6.74 3.10
CA GLN A 170 -14.35 -5.34 2.77
C GLN A 170 -13.70 -4.63 3.95
N THR A 171 -12.54 -4.00 3.70
CA THR A 171 -11.90 -3.08 4.64
C THR A 171 -12.13 -1.65 4.16
N VAL A 172 -12.69 -0.80 5.00
CA VAL A 172 -12.97 0.61 4.69
C VAL A 172 -12.22 1.51 5.69
N VAL A 173 -11.31 2.33 5.18
CA VAL A 173 -10.66 3.38 5.97
C VAL A 173 -11.29 4.72 5.60
N LYS A 174 -11.87 5.40 6.60
CA LYS A 174 -12.61 6.66 6.43
C LYS A 174 -11.96 7.78 7.20
N ASN A 175 -11.83 8.94 6.56
CA ASN A 175 -11.35 10.15 7.22
C ASN A 175 -12.02 11.41 6.64
N ILE A 176 -12.10 12.46 7.45
CA ILE A 176 -12.51 13.79 6.99
C ILE A 176 -11.27 14.48 6.41
N SER A 177 -11.35 14.94 5.18
CA SER A 177 -10.25 15.61 4.48
C SER A 177 -9.98 17.00 5.09
N SER A 178 -8.71 17.40 5.13
CA SER A 178 -8.29 18.75 5.52
C SER A 178 -8.33 19.78 4.38
N TYR A 179 -8.72 19.35 3.17
CA TYR A 179 -8.83 20.18 1.97
C TYR A 179 -9.96 19.70 1.08
N GLU A 180 -10.43 20.58 0.21
CA GLU A 180 -11.48 20.27 -0.75
C GLU A 180 -11.00 19.27 -1.80
N MET A 181 -11.78 18.20 -2.01
CA MET A 181 -11.43 17.10 -2.90
C MET A 181 -12.09 17.26 -4.27
N ASN A 182 -11.36 17.86 -5.22
CA ASN A 182 -11.80 18.12 -6.59
C ASN A 182 -11.14 17.16 -7.60
N PHE A 183 -11.08 15.86 -7.27
CA PHE A 183 -10.48 14.82 -8.11
C PHE A 183 -11.37 13.57 -8.14
N THR A 184 -11.18 12.75 -9.17
CA THR A 184 -11.83 11.44 -9.28
C THR A 184 -10.89 10.31 -8.83
N GLU A 185 -11.45 9.10 -8.62
CA GLU A 185 -10.65 7.92 -8.33
C GLU A 185 -9.59 7.67 -9.39
N GLU A 186 -9.95 7.79 -10.66
CA GLU A 186 -9.02 7.54 -11.78
C GLU A 186 -7.82 8.47 -11.69
N THR A 187 -8.06 9.77 -11.49
CA THR A 187 -6.99 10.76 -11.46
C THR A 187 -6.10 10.62 -10.24
N ILE A 188 -6.68 10.39 -9.03
CA ILE A 188 -5.89 10.33 -7.80
C ILE A 188 -5.11 9.02 -7.63
N THR A 189 -5.51 7.94 -8.33
CA THR A 189 -4.80 6.67 -8.35
C THR A 189 -3.70 6.58 -9.43
N GLU A 190 -3.61 7.57 -10.32
CA GLU A 190 -2.50 7.67 -11.26
C GLU A 190 -1.17 7.92 -10.53
N ARG A 191 -0.07 7.43 -11.14
CA ARG A 191 1.28 7.61 -10.59
C ARG A 191 1.65 9.09 -10.55
N PHE A 192 2.27 9.52 -9.45
CA PHE A 192 2.73 10.91 -9.23
C PHE A 192 1.61 11.94 -9.14
N THR A 193 0.36 11.52 -9.06
CA THR A 193 -0.78 12.41 -8.88
C THR A 193 -0.96 12.75 -7.41
N ARG A 194 -1.32 14.00 -7.15
CA ARG A 194 -1.60 14.52 -5.81
C ARG A 194 -2.89 15.32 -5.86
N GLY A 195 -3.79 15.02 -4.93
CA GLY A 195 -5.04 15.78 -4.78
C GLY A 195 -4.83 17.17 -4.16
N ASP A 196 -3.73 17.35 -3.42
CA ASP A 196 -3.37 18.63 -2.79
C ASP A 196 -2.69 19.55 -3.80
N VAL A 197 -3.40 20.62 -4.20
CA VAL A 197 -2.93 21.64 -5.17
C VAL A 197 -1.82 22.51 -4.58
N SER A 198 -1.76 22.66 -3.25
CA SER A 198 -0.80 23.54 -2.57
C SER A 198 0.64 23.02 -2.57
N ARG A 199 0.87 21.75 -2.88
CA ARG A 199 2.17 21.05 -2.83
C ARG A 199 2.90 21.14 -1.48
N THR A 200 2.24 21.60 -0.43
CA THR A 200 2.84 21.85 0.89
C THR A 200 3.03 20.58 1.71
N THR A 201 2.19 19.58 1.48
CA THR A 201 2.26 18.29 2.19
C THR A 201 3.32 17.37 1.61
N GLU A 202 4.12 16.73 2.46
CA GLU A 202 5.13 15.76 2.04
C GLU A 202 4.50 14.49 1.42
N GLY A 203 4.92 14.07 0.23
CA GLY A 203 4.46 12.84 -0.44
C GLY A 203 4.85 12.80 -1.92
N HIS A 204 4.89 11.59 -2.50
CA HIS A 204 5.37 11.38 -3.87
C HIS A 204 4.24 11.11 -4.87
N GLY A 205 2.98 11.02 -4.40
CA GLY A 205 1.83 10.68 -5.25
C GLY A 205 1.86 9.21 -5.75
N LEU A 206 2.54 8.32 -5.04
CA LEU A 206 2.62 6.90 -5.40
C LEU A 206 1.78 6.00 -4.50
N GLY A 207 1.41 6.45 -3.30
CA GLY A 207 0.76 5.60 -2.29
C GLY A 207 -0.51 4.93 -2.78
N LEU A 208 -1.43 5.67 -3.39
CA LEU A 208 -2.69 5.10 -3.91
C LEU A 208 -2.48 4.26 -5.17
N ALA A 209 -1.51 4.60 -6.01
CA ALA A 209 -1.10 3.76 -7.14
C ALA A 209 -0.54 2.40 -6.68
N ILE A 210 0.24 2.38 -5.58
CA ILE A 210 0.72 1.16 -4.92
C ILE A 210 -0.48 0.34 -4.41
N VAL A 211 -1.41 0.97 -3.68
CA VAL A 211 -2.61 0.32 -3.16
C VAL A 211 -3.39 -0.36 -4.28
N LYS A 212 -3.68 0.35 -5.36
CA LYS A 212 -4.41 -0.18 -6.52
C LYS A 212 -3.69 -1.36 -7.16
N SER A 213 -2.41 -1.17 -7.52
CA SER A 213 -1.63 -2.21 -8.21
C SER A 213 -1.44 -3.47 -7.37
N PHE A 214 -1.19 -3.33 -6.07
CA PHE A 214 -1.00 -4.49 -5.19
C PHE A 214 -2.31 -5.19 -4.86
N SER A 215 -3.41 -4.44 -4.70
CA SER A 215 -4.73 -5.04 -4.49
C SER A 215 -5.13 -5.92 -5.67
N GLU A 216 -4.96 -5.41 -6.90
CA GLU A 216 -5.24 -6.16 -8.14
C GLU A 216 -4.31 -7.38 -8.26
N ALA A 217 -3.01 -7.24 -7.99
CA ALA A 217 -2.05 -8.33 -8.03
C ALA A 217 -2.35 -9.43 -6.98
N CYS A 218 -2.90 -9.08 -5.82
CA CYS A 218 -3.37 -10.02 -4.79
C CYS A 218 -4.79 -10.55 -5.04
N GLY A 219 -5.40 -10.30 -6.20
CA GLY A 219 -6.75 -10.78 -6.53
C GLY A 219 -7.89 -10.03 -5.85
N GLY A 220 -7.61 -8.89 -5.24
CA GLY A 220 -8.58 -7.98 -4.64
C GLY A 220 -8.96 -6.82 -5.54
N ARG A 221 -9.71 -5.87 -4.98
CA ARG A 221 -10.09 -4.61 -5.64
C ARG A 221 -9.91 -3.45 -4.68
N PHE A 222 -9.51 -2.32 -5.23
CA PHE A 222 -9.43 -1.05 -4.52
C PHE A 222 -10.39 -0.05 -5.16
N HIS A 223 -11.13 0.66 -4.34
CA HIS A 223 -12.07 1.71 -4.75
C HIS A 223 -12.00 2.89 -3.80
N ILE A 224 -12.25 4.09 -4.30
CA ILE A 224 -12.33 5.33 -3.53
C ILE A 224 -13.74 5.88 -3.66
N ASP A 225 -14.37 6.20 -2.52
CA ASP A 225 -15.63 6.90 -2.46
C ASP A 225 -15.43 8.24 -1.74
N ILE A 226 -15.93 9.32 -2.34
CA ILE A 226 -15.81 10.69 -1.83
C ILE A 226 -17.21 11.25 -1.68
N ASP A 227 -17.55 11.64 -0.44
CA ASP A 227 -18.83 12.26 -0.10
C ASP A 227 -18.57 13.57 0.65
N GLY A 228 -18.58 14.68 -0.08
CA GLY A 228 -18.12 15.98 0.44
C GLY A 228 -16.69 15.90 0.95
N ASP A 229 -16.49 16.15 2.24
CA ASP A 229 -15.17 16.07 2.89
C ASP A 229 -14.84 14.65 3.41
N LEU A 230 -15.74 13.69 3.27
CA LEU A 230 -15.52 12.32 3.71
C LEU A 230 -14.82 11.51 2.62
N PHE A 231 -13.57 11.14 2.86
CA PHE A 231 -12.80 10.23 2.01
C PHE A 231 -12.92 8.81 2.54
N LYS A 232 -13.17 7.85 1.65
CA LYS A 232 -13.24 6.42 1.96
C LYS A 232 -12.34 5.64 1.02
N ALA A 233 -11.35 4.95 1.56
CA ALA A 233 -10.52 3.97 0.85
C ALA A 233 -11.11 2.59 1.13
N ILE A 234 -11.55 1.90 0.09
CA ILE A 234 -12.29 0.64 0.15
C ILE A 234 -11.47 -0.46 -0.50
N LEU A 235 -11.14 -1.48 0.27
CA LEU A 235 -10.45 -2.69 -0.18
C LEU A 235 -11.41 -3.88 -0.10
N THR A 236 -11.45 -4.70 -1.14
CA THR A 236 -12.30 -5.90 -1.18
C THR A 236 -11.49 -7.10 -1.63
N PHE A 237 -11.56 -8.20 -0.87
CA PHE A 237 -10.91 -9.47 -1.20
C PHE A 237 -11.90 -10.62 -1.06
N PRO A 238 -11.78 -11.70 -1.88
CA PRO A 238 -12.53 -12.93 -1.65
C PRO A 238 -12.10 -13.57 -0.33
N CYS A 239 -13.06 -13.98 0.51
CA CYS A 239 -12.77 -14.77 1.70
C CYS A 239 -12.45 -16.22 1.32
N VAL A 240 -11.60 -16.87 2.12
CA VAL A 240 -11.35 -18.31 2.08
C VAL A 240 -11.64 -18.92 3.44
N GLU A 241 -12.05 -20.18 3.46
CA GLU A 241 -12.18 -20.94 4.70
C GLU A 241 -10.77 -21.15 5.29
N TYR A 242 -10.67 -21.15 6.62
CA TYR A 242 -9.40 -21.43 7.29
C TYR A 242 -8.99 -22.88 7.06
N GLU A 243 -7.86 -23.09 6.42
CA GLU A 243 -7.20 -24.38 6.32
C GLU A 243 -6.01 -24.40 7.29
N GLU A 244 -6.03 -25.29 8.29
CA GLU A 244 -4.86 -25.54 9.14
C GLU A 244 -3.71 -26.05 8.25
N ALA A 245 -2.58 -25.35 8.26
CA ALA A 245 -1.36 -25.85 7.61
C ALA A 245 -0.96 -27.17 8.29
N GLU A 246 -0.96 -28.27 7.54
CA GLU A 246 -0.48 -29.56 8.04
C GLU A 246 0.96 -29.39 8.53
N GLY A 247 1.16 -29.36 9.86
CA GLY A 247 2.50 -29.47 10.45
C GLY A 247 2.95 -28.44 11.47
N THR A 248 2.12 -27.54 11.97
CA THR A 248 2.47 -26.71 13.15
C THR A 248 1.49 -26.99 14.29
N GLU A 249 1.90 -27.89 15.19
CA GLU A 249 1.24 -28.08 16.49
C GLU A 249 1.41 -26.79 17.31
N ASP A 250 0.41 -25.92 17.30
CA ASP A 250 0.25 -24.90 18.34
C ASP A 250 -0.89 -25.36 19.27
N PRO A 251 -0.58 -25.80 20.52
CA PRO A 251 -1.52 -26.53 21.36
C PRO A 251 -2.39 -25.61 22.23
N LYS A 252 -3.03 -24.60 21.66
CA LYS A 252 -4.04 -23.81 22.41
C LYS A 252 -5.04 -23.14 21.47
N VAL A 253 -6.06 -23.84 21.02
CA VAL A 253 -7.46 -23.37 20.94
C VAL A 253 -8.35 -24.58 20.62
N LYS A 254 -8.85 -25.25 21.63
CA LYS A 254 -10.05 -26.06 21.51
C LYS A 254 -11.24 -25.14 21.67
N VAL A 255 -11.86 -24.71 20.61
CA VAL A 255 -13.20 -24.11 20.67
C VAL A 255 -14.21 -25.22 20.35
N SER A 256 -15.01 -25.54 21.34
CA SER A 256 -16.13 -26.49 21.24
C SER A 256 -17.21 -25.89 20.33
N LEU A 257 -17.44 -26.50 19.18
CA LEU A 257 -18.66 -26.33 18.40
C LEU A 257 -19.87 -26.77 19.26
N GLY A 258 -20.64 -25.78 19.72
CA GLY A 258 -21.93 -26.01 20.34
C GLY A 258 -22.92 -26.58 19.34
N LYS A 259 -23.38 -27.79 19.63
CA LYS A 259 -24.47 -28.47 18.92
C LYS A 259 -25.73 -27.61 19.01
N THR A 260 -26.30 -27.30 17.87
CA THR A 260 -27.71 -26.92 17.75
C THR A 260 -28.57 -28.05 18.31
N VAL A 261 -29.40 -27.75 19.25
CA VAL A 261 -30.50 -28.60 19.74
C VAL A 261 -31.79 -27.98 19.25
N ASP A 262 -32.54 -28.79 18.49
CA ASP A 262 -33.98 -28.75 18.16
C ASP A 262 -34.77 -27.45 18.33
#